data_3912548cd18b4fd2c351be893efe625e
#
_entry.id   3912548cd18b4fd2c351be893efe625e
#
_cell.length_a   1.000
_cell.length_b   1.000
_cell.length_c   1.000
_cell.angle_alpha   90.00
_cell.angle_beta   90.00
_cell.angle_gamma   90.00
#
_symmetry.space_group_name_H-M   'P 1'
#
loop_
_entity.id
_entity.type
_entity.pdbx_description
1 polymer ?
#
loop_
_entity_poly.entity_id
_entity_poly.type
_entity_poly.pdbx_seq_one_letter_code
_entity_poly.pdbx_strand_id
1 'polypeptide(L)'
;MASKKRRATTDAVEILHRRYIAGRPDQEAALENARLNATIAQEIYDLRTKAGLTQKRLAELVGTAHSVISRLEDADYDGHSLRMLQRISAALNLRVEVRFVPVEPTRRIRARYKATA
;
A
#
# COMPACT_ATOMS: atom_id res chain seq x y z
N MET A 1 22.06 6.56 24.37
CA MET A 1 20.66 6.15 24.34
C MET A 1 19.72 7.33 24.31
N ALA A 2 19.80 8.18 25.32
CA ALA A 2 18.91 9.32 25.40
C ALA A 2 19.07 10.28 24.22
N SER A 3 20.29 10.50 23.78
CA SER A 3 20.53 11.41 22.66
C SER A 3 19.97 10.85 21.35
N LYS A 4 20.08 9.54 21.18
CA LYS A 4 19.55 8.90 19.98
C LYS A 4 18.02 8.99 19.96
N LYS A 5 17.40 8.73 21.10
CA LYS A 5 15.97 8.86 21.24
C LYS A 5 15.50 10.28 20.95
N ARG A 6 16.23 11.24 21.49
CA ARG A 6 15.89 12.63 21.30
C ARG A 6 16.00 13.03 19.84
N ARG A 7 17.02 12.55 19.15
CA ARG A 7 17.20 12.84 17.73
C ARG A 7 16.05 12.28 16.92
N ALA A 8 15.65 11.05 17.19
CA ALA A 8 14.55 10.45 16.47
C ALA A 8 13.26 11.25 16.67
N THR A 9 13.04 11.71 17.91
CA THR A 9 11.87 12.53 18.21
C THR A 9 11.91 13.85 17.44
N THR A 10 13.09 14.46 17.40
CA THR A 10 13.25 15.72 16.69
C THR A 10 12.99 15.56 15.22
N ASP A 11 13.50 14.49 14.62
CA ASP A 11 13.28 14.23 13.21
C ASP A 11 11.80 14.01 12.92
N ALA A 12 11.11 13.29 13.79
CA ALA A 12 9.69 13.05 13.61
C ALA A 12 8.90 14.35 13.69
N VAL A 13 9.26 15.20 14.63
CA VAL A 13 8.61 16.50 14.79
C VAL A 13 8.84 17.37 13.57
N GLU A 14 10.04 17.37 13.06
CA GLU A 14 10.37 18.14 11.86
C GLU A 14 9.58 17.67 10.67
N ILE A 15 9.46 16.37 10.49
CA ILE A 15 8.71 15.80 9.40
C ILE A 15 7.24 16.19 9.50
N LEU A 16 6.68 16.09 10.69
CA LEU A 16 5.29 16.46 10.90
C LEU A 16 5.08 17.95 10.65
N HIS A 17 6.00 18.75 11.11
CA HIS A 17 5.91 20.19 10.94
C HIS A 17 5.93 20.57 9.45
N ARG A 18 6.81 19.95 8.70
CA ARG A 18 6.89 20.20 7.28
C ARG A 18 5.62 19.81 6.56
N ARG A 19 5.06 18.69 6.93
CA ARG A 19 3.79 18.24 6.35
C ARG A 19 2.67 19.20 6.66
N TYR A 20 2.67 19.73 7.86
CA TYR A 20 1.67 20.69 8.27
C TYR A 20 1.74 21.95 7.43
N ILE A 21 2.95 22.39 7.16
CA ILE A 21 3.14 23.59 6.35
C ILE A 21 2.83 23.31 4.89
N ALA A 22 3.28 22.18 4.40
CA ALA A 22 3.12 21.83 2.99
C ALA A 22 1.68 21.49 2.62
N GLY A 23 0.88 21.10 3.61
CA GLY A 23 -0.48 20.70 3.35
C GLY A 23 -1.09 20.17 4.63
N ARG A 24 -2.04 19.29 4.50
CA ARG A 24 -2.69 18.71 5.65
C ARG A 24 -2.25 17.27 5.75
N PRO A 25 -1.40 16.96 6.73
CA PRO A 25 -0.86 15.61 6.85
C PRO A 25 -1.94 14.53 6.93
N ASP A 26 -3.06 14.85 7.56
CA ASP A 26 -4.15 13.90 7.66
C ASP A 26 -4.74 13.59 6.31
N GLN A 27 -4.92 14.61 5.48
CA GLN A 27 -5.48 14.43 4.15
C GLN A 27 -4.49 13.75 3.23
N GLU A 28 -3.22 14.08 3.34
CA GLU A 28 -2.20 13.42 2.54
C GLU A 28 -2.09 11.95 2.89
N ALA A 29 -2.11 11.64 4.18
CA ALA A 29 -2.06 10.26 4.63
C ALA A 29 -3.30 9.49 4.17
N ALA A 30 -4.46 10.12 4.23
CA ALA A 30 -5.69 9.50 3.79
C ALA A 30 -5.67 9.23 2.30
N LEU A 31 -5.13 10.15 1.51
CA LEU A 31 -5.00 9.97 0.07
C LEU A 31 -4.05 8.84 -0.28
N GLU A 32 -2.91 8.79 0.41
CA GLU A 32 -1.96 7.71 0.18
C GLU A 32 -2.55 6.36 0.54
N ASN A 33 -3.28 6.31 1.64
CA ASN A 33 -3.93 5.09 2.07
C ASN A 33 -4.99 4.65 1.06
N ALA A 34 -5.80 5.60 0.59
CA ALA A 34 -6.82 5.31 -0.41
C ALA A 34 -6.19 4.82 -1.71
N ARG A 35 -5.08 5.42 -2.12
CA ARG A 35 -4.37 5.01 -3.32
C ARG A 35 -3.83 3.60 -3.18
N LEU A 36 -3.24 3.28 -2.04
CA LEU A 36 -2.70 1.95 -1.80
C LEU A 36 -3.81 0.90 -1.83
N ASN A 37 -4.91 1.19 -1.16
CA ASN A 37 -6.04 0.27 -1.14
C ASN A 37 -6.61 0.04 -2.52
N ALA A 38 -6.77 1.10 -3.30
CA ALA A 38 -7.28 0.99 -4.66
C ALA A 38 -6.32 0.19 -5.55
N THR A 39 -5.02 0.40 -5.37
CA THR A 39 -4.01 -0.32 -6.14
C THR A 39 -4.07 -1.81 -5.83
N ILE A 40 -4.16 -2.17 -4.55
CA ILE A 40 -4.23 -3.57 -4.17
C ILE A 40 -5.50 -4.21 -4.72
N ALA A 41 -6.63 -3.53 -4.58
CA ALA A 41 -7.90 -4.05 -5.09
C ALA A 41 -7.84 -4.28 -6.59
N GLN A 42 -7.26 -3.33 -7.32
CA GLN A 42 -7.13 -3.46 -8.77
C GLN A 42 -6.21 -4.60 -9.14
N GLU A 43 -5.12 -4.78 -8.42
CA GLU A 43 -4.20 -5.87 -8.69
C GLU A 43 -4.85 -7.23 -8.49
N ILE A 44 -5.62 -7.38 -7.43
CA ILE A 44 -6.33 -8.63 -7.19
C ILE A 44 -7.30 -8.92 -8.33
N TYR A 45 -8.04 -7.91 -8.74
CA TYR A 45 -8.97 -8.03 -9.85
C TYR A 45 -8.24 -8.44 -11.14
N ASP A 46 -7.13 -7.77 -11.44
CA ASP A 46 -6.39 -8.03 -12.66
C ASP A 46 -5.80 -9.44 -12.66
N LEU A 47 -5.23 -9.85 -11.53
CA LEU A 47 -4.65 -11.20 -11.43
C LEU A 47 -5.72 -12.26 -11.58
N ARG A 48 -6.86 -12.04 -10.95
CA ARG A 48 -7.97 -13.00 -11.04
C ARG A 48 -8.49 -13.11 -12.45
N THR A 49 -8.77 -11.97 -13.09
CA THR A 49 -9.33 -11.99 -14.45
C THR A 49 -8.33 -12.53 -15.45
N LYS A 50 -7.06 -12.20 -15.27
CA LYS A 50 -6.01 -12.73 -16.12
C LYS A 50 -5.92 -14.25 -16.02
N ALA A 51 -6.16 -14.78 -14.84
CA ALA A 51 -6.19 -16.23 -14.63
C ALA A 51 -7.48 -16.87 -15.11
N GLY A 52 -8.43 -16.08 -15.59
CA GLY A 52 -9.71 -16.61 -16.10
C GLY A 52 -10.65 -17.08 -15.01
N LEU A 53 -10.50 -16.55 -13.80
CA LEU A 53 -11.28 -17.01 -12.66
C LEU A 53 -12.40 -16.04 -12.33
N THR A 54 -13.54 -16.59 -11.90
CA THR A 54 -14.59 -15.79 -11.28
C THR A 54 -14.21 -15.51 -9.84
N GLN A 55 -14.87 -14.52 -9.24
CA GLN A 55 -14.67 -14.25 -7.81
C GLN A 55 -14.98 -15.48 -6.98
N LYS A 56 -16.04 -16.18 -7.32
CA LYS A 56 -16.44 -17.38 -6.60
C LYS A 56 -15.36 -18.45 -6.71
N ARG A 57 -14.81 -18.65 -7.90
CA ARG A 57 -13.79 -19.67 -8.07
C ARG A 57 -12.51 -19.34 -7.34
N LEU A 58 -12.10 -18.06 -7.38
CA LEU A 58 -10.93 -17.65 -6.62
C LEU A 58 -11.17 -17.85 -5.13
N ALA A 59 -12.36 -17.52 -4.65
CA ALA A 59 -12.70 -17.74 -3.24
C ALA A 59 -12.55 -19.20 -2.86
N GLU A 60 -12.99 -20.11 -3.71
CA GLU A 60 -12.85 -21.54 -3.45
C GLU A 60 -11.38 -21.95 -3.38
N LEU A 61 -10.59 -21.47 -4.30
CA LEU A 61 -9.15 -21.79 -4.31
C LEU A 61 -8.41 -21.24 -3.11
N VAL A 62 -8.80 -20.06 -2.65
CA VAL A 62 -8.19 -19.43 -1.49
C VAL A 62 -8.70 -20.04 -0.18
N GLY A 63 -9.88 -20.62 -0.21
CA GLY A 63 -10.51 -21.15 0.98
C GLY A 63 -11.25 -20.09 1.76
N THR A 64 -11.93 -19.20 1.07
CA THR A 64 -12.67 -18.12 1.70
C THR A 64 -14.01 -17.95 1.01
N ALA A 65 -14.80 -16.97 1.45
CA ALA A 65 -16.12 -16.73 0.90
C ALA A 65 -16.04 -15.79 -0.30
N HIS A 66 -16.99 -15.95 -1.21
CA HIS A 66 -17.12 -15.08 -2.37
C HIS A 66 -17.18 -13.61 -1.96
N SER A 67 -17.95 -13.31 -0.91
CA SER A 67 -18.09 -11.95 -0.43
C SER A 67 -16.76 -11.34 0.02
N VAL A 68 -15.83 -12.17 0.49
CA VAL A 68 -14.52 -11.68 0.88
C VAL A 68 -13.74 -11.25 -0.35
N ILE A 69 -13.74 -12.06 -1.40
CA ILE A 69 -13.04 -11.68 -2.63
C ILE A 69 -13.66 -10.42 -3.22
N SER A 70 -14.99 -10.34 -3.24
CA SER A 70 -15.67 -9.15 -3.74
C SER A 70 -15.23 -7.90 -2.99
N ARG A 71 -15.11 -8.02 -1.67
CA ARG A 71 -14.71 -6.89 -0.83
C ARG A 71 -13.25 -6.50 -1.09
N LEU A 72 -12.39 -7.50 -1.25
CA LEU A 72 -10.98 -7.25 -1.50
C LEU A 72 -10.73 -6.54 -2.84
N GLU A 73 -11.63 -6.71 -3.79
CA GLU A 73 -11.53 -6.07 -5.10
C GLU A 73 -12.22 -4.70 -5.14
N ASP A 74 -12.77 -4.26 -4.02
CA ASP A 74 -13.42 -2.96 -3.92
C ASP A 74 -12.35 -1.92 -3.62
N ALA A 75 -12.27 -0.90 -4.47
CA ALA A 75 -11.27 0.15 -4.33
C ALA A 75 -11.36 0.90 -3.00
N ASP A 76 -12.55 0.93 -2.41
CA ASP A 76 -12.77 1.64 -1.16
C ASP A 76 -12.51 0.78 0.08
N TYR A 77 -12.19 -0.49 -0.12
CA TYR A 77 -11.94 -1.38 1.00
C TYR A 77 -10.55 -1.14 1.57
N ASP A 78 -10.44 -1.06 2.88
CA ASP A 78 -9.19 -0.78 3.55
C ASP A 78 -8.73 -1.91 4.49
N GLY A 79 -9.27 -3.09 4.31
CA GLY A 79 -8.97 -4.22 5.19
C GLY A 79 -8.05 -5.26 4.61
N HIS A 80 -7.29 -4.91 3.57
CA HIS A 80 -6.34 -5.87 3.01
C HIS A 80 -5.26 -6.22 4.02
N SER A 81 -5.03 -7.50 4.26
CA SER A 81 -3.95 -7.94 5.12
C SER A 81 -2.91 -8.64 4.28
N LEU A 82 -1.67 -8.57 4.76
CA LEU A 82 -0.58 -9.25 4.08
C LEU A 82 -0.85 -10.75 4.01
N ARG A 83 -1.41 -11.30 5.08
CA ARG A 83 -1.74 -12.73 5.11
C ARG A 83 -2.74 -13.10 4.02
N MET A 84 -3.76 -12.30 3.85
CA MET A 84 -4.75 -12.58 2.81
C MET A 84 -4.15 -12.45 1.42
N LEU A 85 -3.30 -11.46 1.21
CA LEU A 85 -2.60 -11.31 -0.07
C LEU A 85 -1.72 -12.52 -0.35
N GLN A 86 -1.06 -13.06 0.67
CA GLN A 86 -0.24 -14.25 0.53
C GLN A 86 -1.10 -15.46 0.16
N ARG A 87 -2.27 -15.58 0.75
CA ARG A 87 -3.19 -16.68 0.43
C ARG A 87 -3.67 -16.60 -1.01
N ILE A 88 -4.01 -15.40 -1.46
CA ILE A 88 -4.45 -15.20 -2.84
C ILE A 88 -3.33 -15.53 -3.81
N SER A 89 -2.14 -15.02 -3.55
CA SER A 89 -1.01 -15.25 -4.44
C SER A 89 -0.65 -16.74 -4.50
N ALA A 90 -0.70 -17.42 -3.37
CA ALA A 90 -0.44 -18.86 -3.37
C ALA A 90 -1.44 -19.61 -4.21
N ALA A 91 -2.72 -19.23 -4.16
CA ALA A 91 -3.76 -19.86 -4.97
C ALA A 91 -3.53 -19.63 -6.46
N LEU A 92 -2.86 -18.56 -6.81
CA LEU A 92 -2.56 -18.22 -8.21
C LEU A 92 -1.14 -18.59 -8.62
N ASN A 93 -0.43 -19.32 -7.77
CA ASN A 93 0.96 -19.71 -8.02
C ASN A 93 1.88 -18.51 -8.17
N LEU A 94 1.67 -17.52 -7.33
CA LEU A 94 2.46 -16.29 -7.28
C LEU A 94 2.97 -16.09 -5.86
N ARG A 95 3.82 -15.11 -5.68
CA ARG A 95 4.23 -14.68 -4.34
C ARG A 95 4.08 -13.17 -4.24
N VAL A 96 3.82 -12.71 -3.03
CA VAL A 96 3.72 -11.28 -2.77
C VAL A 96 5.11 -10.70 -2.65
N GLU A 97 5.30 -9.56 -3.27
CA GLU A 97 6.53 -8.80 -3.16
C GLU A 97 6.16 -7.41 -2.67
N VAL A 98 6.88 -6.93 -1.66
CA VAL A 98 6.62 -5.62 -1.08
C VAL A 98 7.84 -4.75 -1.31
N ARG A 99 7.62 -3.57 -1.87
CA ARG A 99 8.70 -2.64 -2.12
C ARG A 99 8.32 -1.26 -1.64
N PHE A 100 9.29 -0.58 -1.06
CA PHE A 100 9.14 0.80 -0.67
C PHE A 100 9.77 1.66 -1.75
N VAL A 101 8.98 2.54 -2.31
CA VAL A 101 9.44 3.40 -3.39
C VAL A 101 9.31 4.85 -2.95
N PRO A 102 10.15 5.74 -3.48
CA PRO A 102 10.01 7.15 -3.18
C PRO A 102 8.65 7.64 -3.65
N VAL A 103 8.04 8.53 -2.87
CA VAL A 103 6.81 9.16 -3.35
C VAL A 103 7.18 10.01 -4.56
N GLU A 104 6.19 10.28 -5.42
CA GLU A 104 6.42 11.13 -6.57
C GLU A 104 6.99 12.45 -6.09
N PRO A 105 8.28 12.68 -6.30
CA PRO A 105 8.93 13.81 -5.65
C PRO A 105 8.62 15.11 -6.34
N THR A 106 8.66 16.18 -5.55
CA THR A 106 8.73 17.51 -6.11
C THR A 106 10.07 17.61 -6.83
N ARG A 107 10.18 18.63 -7.70
CA ARG A 107 11.42 18.85 -8.45
C ARG A 107 12.63 18.95 -7.51
N ARG A 108 12.43 19.60 -6.37
CA ARG A 108 13.50 19.78 -5.40
C ARG A 108 13.97 18.44 -4.82
N ILE A 109 13.04 17.58 -4.48
CA ILE A 109 13.38 16.28 -3.92
C ILE A 109 14.09 15.43 -4.96
N ARG A 110 13.66 15.49 -6.20
CA ARG A 110 14.31 14.77 -7.28
C ARG A 110 15.77 15.17 -7.43
N ALA A 111 16.01 16.48 -7.40
CA ALA A 111 17.37 16.98 -7.52
C ALA A 111 18.24 16.48 -6.39
N ARG A 112 17.67 16.40 -5.18
CA ARG A 112 18.40 15.90 -4.03
C ARG A 112 18.76 14.43 -4.19
N TYR A 113 17.84 13.63 -4.65
CA TYR A 113 18.12 12.22 -4.90
C TYR A 113 19.20 12.03 -5.93
N LYS A 114 19.14 12.79 -7.00
CA LYS A 114 20.16 12.71 -8.03
C LYS A 114 21.52 13.11 -7.50
N ALA A 115 21.56 14.11 -6.64
CA ALA A 115 22.81 14.57 -6.07
C ALA A 115 23.46 13.52 -5.17
N THR A 116 22.63 12.70 -4.49
CA THR A 116 23.15 11.68 -3.60
C THR A 116 23.45 10.38 -4.31
N ALA A 117 22.93 10.22 -5.49
CA ALA A 117 23.22 9.02 -6.26
C ALA A 117 24.59 9.12 -6.91
#